data_b61ba131405a7d8dfcecd1cc6f2f0220
#
_entry.id   b61ba131405a7d8dfcecd1cc6f2f0220
#
_cell.length_a   1.000
_cell.length_b   1.000
_cell.length_c   1.000
_cell.angle_alpha   90.00
_cell.angle_beta   90.00
_cell.angle_gamma   90.00
#
_symmetry.space_group_name_H-M   'P 1'
#
loop_
_entity.id
_entity.type
_entity.pdbx_description
1 polymer ?
#
loop_
_entity_poly.entity_id
_entity_poly.type
_entity_poly.pdbx_seq_one_letter_code
_entity_poly.pdbx_strand_id
1 'polypeptide(L)'
;RKKKSKAQIVELENQVKIIRASLGGAYIPTRVMGGAELVELMREVINPDPGEMYHKPYKLDPYQDLNYQCVVDSFDMKVTAGHLKIGRLGHDGKETATRVTSYHLERDPEIAFLWTSADNYANLLNPELSISCPFVLTLTLMVEDQVKTQNEANLKFMDLEKKSKTSYAKYFPSVEKEVKEWGDIRQRLATNQTSLVSYFFNITTYTPDNVEASLTTEQQVLNSFRKGGFQLIPARYHHLRNFLAMLPFKSGEGLFKELQAAGVVKRAETFQVANLLPVVADSPLAPAGLLAPTYRNQLAYIDLFYEGMDNTNFNMAVCGTSGAGKTGLIQPLIRSVLDSGGFAWVFDMGDGYKSLCENMGGVYLDGDSLKFNPFANILDDAHFDLSAERIRDQMSVMASPNGNLDEVHEGLLLQAVQAAWLSKRRHARIDDVVAFLQSAKDSEEYADSPTIRSRLDEMIILLDQYTVNGIYGDYFNSDKPTLRDDARMVVLELGGLESRPSLLIAVMFSLIIYIENRMYQSPRSLK
;
A
#
# COMPACT_ATOMS: atom_id res chain seq x y z
N ARG A 1 0.09 -47.80 17.45
CA ARG A 1 -0.77 -46.60 17.13
C ARG A 1 -2.16 -46.79 17.73
N LYS A 2 -2.57 -45.98 18.73
CA LYS A 2 -4.00 -45.92 19.15
C LYS A 2 -4.77 -45.25 18.02
N LYS A 3 -5.71 -45.98 17.38
CA LYS A 3 -6.67 -45.35 16.47
C LYS A 3 -7.45 -44.29 17.25
N LYS A 4 -7.37 -43.01 16.80
CA LYS A 4 -8.22 -41.95 17.36
C LYS A 4 -9.69 -42.36 17.17
N SER A 5 -10.51 -42.14 18.18
CA SER A 5 -11.95 -42.38 18.06
C SER A 5 -12.58 -41.38 17.08
N LYS A 6 -13.69 -41.72 16.45
CA LYS A 6 -14.43 -40.78 15.57
C LYS A 6 -14.72 -39.45 16.29
N ALA A 7 -15.05 -39.51 17.59
CA ALA A 7 -15.28 -38.30 18.39
C ALA A 7 -14.06 -37.38 18.49
N GLN A 8 -12.85 -37.95 18.64
CA GLN A 8 -11.59 -37.15 18.66
C GLN A 8 -11.26 -36.51 17.30
N ILE A 9 -11.63 -37.15 16.20
CA ILE A 9 -11.46 -36.58 14.86
C ILE A 9 -12.43 -35.39 14.68
N VAL A 10 -13.69 -35.55 15.01
CA VAL A 10 -14.70 -34.49 14.95
C VAL A 10 -14.30 -33.28 15.82
N GLU A 11 -13.80 -33.55 17.01
CA GLU A 11 -13.31 -32.50 17.93
C GLU A 11 -12.15 -31.70 17.27
N LEU A 12 -11.17 -32.39 16.68
CA LEU A 12 -10.07 -31.74 15.98
C LEU A 12 -10.55 -30.92 14.78
N GLU A 13 -11.48 -31.45 13.98
CA GLU A 13 -12.06 -30.73 12.85
C GLU A 13 -12.79 -29.45 13.29
N ASN A 14 -13.49 -29.50 14.41
CA ASN A 14 -14.17 -28.34 14.98
C ASN A 14 -13.15 -27.29 15.47
N GLN A 15 -12.06 -27.70 16.12
CA GLN A 15 -10.98 -26.79 16.53
C GLN A 15 -10.33 -26.11 15.32
N VAL A 16 -10.07 -26.84 14.24
CA VAL A 16 -9.54 -26.28 12.98
C VAL A 16 -10.50 -25.23 12.39
N LYS A 17 -11.81 -25.51 12.40
CA LYS A 17 -12.83 -24.54 11.93
C LYS A 17 -12.81 -23.26 12.77
N ILE A 18 -12.76 -23.39 14.10
CA ILE A 18 -12.70 -22.25 15.02
C ILE A 18 -11.47 -21.40 14.77
N ILE A 19 -10.28 -22.01 14.66
CA ILE A 19 -9.03 -21.31 14.40
C ILE A 19 -9.10 -20.57 13.06
N ARG A 20 -9.58 -21.23 12.00
CA ARG A 20 -9.74 -20.61 10.69
C ARG A 20 -10.73 -19.43 10.71
N ALA A 21 -11.83 -19.57 11.41
CA ALA A 21 -12.81 -18.50 11.56
C ALA A 21 -12.22 -17.29 12.31
N SER A 22 -11.45 -17.56 13.37
CA SER A 22 -10.77 -16.51 14.15
C SER A 22 -9.73 -15.76 13.33
N LEU A 23 -8.90 -16.49 12.56
CA LEU A 23 -7.91 -15.89 11.67
C LEU A 23 -8.56 -15.13 10.51
N GLY A 24 -9.67 -15.67 9.95
CA GLY A 24 -10.47 -14.97 8.94
C GLY A 24 -11.08 -13.66 9.45
N GLY A 25 -11.57 -13.66 10.70
CA GLY A 25 -12.04 -12.45 11.37
C GLY A 25 -10.94 -11.40 11.61
N ALA A 26 -9.69 -11.83 11.67
CA ALA A 26 -8.52 -10.96 11.74
C ALA A 26 -7.93 -10.61 10.35
N TYR A 27 -8.66 -10.88 9.27
CA TYR A 27 -8.22 -10.67 7.88
C TYR A 27 -6.95 -11.45 7.49
N ILE A 28 -6.65 -12.58 8.19
CA ILE A 28 -5.53 -13.47 7.86
C ILE A 28 -6.08 -14.67 7.06
N PRO A 29 -5.97 -14.67 5.72
CA PRO A 29 -6.45 -15.77 4.90
C PRO A 29 -5.64 -17.04 5.19
N THR A 30 -6.34 -18.15 5.42
CA THR A 30 -5.69 -19.42 5.77
C THR A 30 -6.29 -20.59 5.01
N ARG A 31 -5.44 -21.56 4.66
CA ARG A 31 -5.85 -22.87 4.15
C ARG A 31 -5.27 -24.00 4.99
N VAL A 32 -5.91 -25.13 4.98
CA VAL A 32 -5.39 -26.35 5.59
C VAL A 32 -4.38 -27.00 4.64
N MET A 33 -3.19 -27.25 5.13
CA MET A 33 -2.15 -27.96 4.35
C MET A 33 -2.43 -29.46 4.34
N GLY A 34 -2.39 -30.09 3.17
CA GLY A 34 -2.51 -31.55 3.01
C GLY A 34 -1.25 -32.28 3.47
N GLY A 35 -1.40 -33.60 3.69
CA GLY A 35 -0.26 -34.43 4.12
C GLY A 35 0.90 -34.45 3.12
N ALA A 36 0.63 -34.44 1.82
CA ALA A 36 1.66 -34.38 0.78
C ALA A 36 2.41 -33.06 0.81
N GLU A 37 1.71 -31.93 0.89
CA GLU A 37 2.31 -30.59 1.00
C GLU A 37 3.16 -30.44 2.28
N LEU A 38 2.69 -31.01 3.40
CA LEU A 38 3.46 -31.00 4.65
C LEU A 38 4.77 -31.80 4.51
N VAL A 39 4.72 -32.97 3.89
CA VAL A 39 5.94 -33.79 3.67
C VAL A 39 6.90 -33.07 2.74
N GLU A 40 6.40 -32.44 1.66
CA GLU A 40 7.20 -31.65 0.72
C GLU A 40 7.92 -30.51 1.43
N LEU A 41 7.20 -29.69 2.20
CA LEU A 41 7.78 -28.62 3.00
C LEU A 41 8.83 -29.13 4.00
N MET A 42 8.53 -30.24 4.69
CA MET A 42 9.49 -30.82 5.66
C MET A 42 10.74 -31.40 4.96
N ARG A 43 10.61 -31.94 3.75
CA ARG A 43 11.77 -32.41 2.99
C ARG A 43 12.71 -31.27 2.63
N GLU A 44 12.20 -30.13 2.21
CA GLU A 44 12.99 -28.93 1.91
C GLU A 44 13.73 -28.41 3.16
N VAL A 45 13.05 -28.38 4.31
CA VAL A 45 13.60 -27.88 5.56
C VAL A 45 14.65 -28.82 6.16
N ILE A 46 14.41 -30.15 6.08
CA ILE A 46 15.28 -31.15 6.73
C ILE A 46 16.46 -31.55 5.82
N ASN A 47 16.28 -31.53 4.50
CA ASN A 47 17.31 -31.93 3.54
C ASN A 47 17.66 -30.76 2.58
N PRO A 48 18.22 -29.66 3.11
CA PRO A 48 18.51 -28.48 2.30
C PRO A 48 19.60 -28.79 1.27
N ASP A 49 19.30 -28.57 0.00
CA ASP A 49 20.26 -28.72 -1.09
C ASP A 49 20.51 -27.37 -1.76
N PRO A 50 21.72 -26.83 -1.74
CA PRO A 50 22.04 -25.56 -2.36
C PRO A 50 22.01 -25.58 -3.89
N GLY A 51 21.94 -26.74 -4.53
CA GLY A 51 22.00 -26.92 -5.98
C GLY A 51 20.70 -27.35 -6.67
N GLU A 52 19.75 -27.91 -5.95
CA GLU A 52 18.49 -28.42 -6.51
C GLU A 52 17.30 -28.01 -5.64
N MET A 53 16.50 -27.09 -6.12
CA MET A 53 15.15 -26.91 -5.57
C MET A 53 14.28 -28.07 -6.01
N TYR A 54 13.84 -28.90 -5.06
CA TYR A 54 12.94 -30.02 -5.30
C TYR A 54 11.52 -29.50 -5.65
N HIS A 55 11.29 -29.13 -6.89
CA HIS A 55 9.98 -28.68 -7.36
C HIS A 55 9.08 -29.82 -7.87
N LYS A 56 9.44 -31.07 -7.63
CA LYS A 56 8.56 -32.19 -8.03
C LYS A 56 7.54 -32.46 -6.93
N PRO A 57 6.22 -32.41 -7.26
CA PRO A 57 5.18 -32.73 -6.30
C PRO A 57 5.44 -34.10 -5.65
N TYR A 58 5.43 -34.12 -4.32
CA TYR A 58 5.67 -35.37 -3.60
C TYR A 58 4.42 -36.25 -3.60
N LYS A 59 4.56 -37.50 -4.02
CA LYS A 59 3.47 -38.48 -3.95
C LYS A 59 3.50 -39.18 -2.60
N LEU A 60 2.57 -38.78 -1.71
CA LEU A 60 2.44 -39.35 -0.38
C LEU A 60 2.14 -40.85 -0.43
N ASP A 61 2.93 -41.64 0.32
CA ASP A 61 2.63 -43.06 0.55
C ASP A 61 1.76 -43.18 1.83
N PRO A 62 0.49 -43.60 1.71
CA PRO A 62 -0.41 -43.70 2.84
C PRO A 62 -0.04 -44.84 3.83
N TYR A 63 0.82 -45.74 3.44
CA TYR A 63 1.24 -46.90 4.25
C TYR A 63 2.53 -46.68 5.03
N GLN A 64 3.29 -45.63 4.70
CA GLN A 64 4.53 -45.26 5.37
C GLN A 64 4.29 -44.11 6.38
N ASP A 65 5.06 -44.12 7.46
CA ASP A 65 4.99 -43.04 8.45
C ASP A 65 5.54 -41.73 7.86
N LEU A 66 4.88 -40.59 8.17
CA LEU A 66 5.23 -39.28 7.61
C LEU A 66 6.68 -38.87 7.91
N ASN A 67 7.19 -39.16 9.09
CA ASN A 67 8.56 -38.83 9.47
C ASN A 67 9.61 -39.52 8.59
N TYR A 68 9.39 -40.77 8.17
CA TYR A 68 10.28 -41.45 7.24
C TYR A 68 10.23 -40.82 5.83
N GLN A 69 9.05 -40.35 5.43
CA GLN A 69 8.88 -39.69 4.16
C GLN A 69 9.52 -38.30 4.08
N CYS A 70 9.73 -37.65 5.22
CA CYS A 70 10.38 -36.33 5.30
C CYS A 70 11.91 -36.40 5.17
N VAL A 71 12.55 -37.56 5.45
CA VAL A 71 14.00 -37.73 5.39
C VAL A 71 14.42 -38.35 4.07
N VAL A 72 15.52 -37.88 3.50
CA VAL A 72 16.14 -38.42 2.30
C VAL A 72 17.42 -39.15 2.71
N ASP A 73 17.50 -40.45 2.46
CA ASP A 73 18.58 -41.34 2.93
C ASP A 73 19.99 -40.95 2.46
N SER A 74 20.10 -40.14 1.41
CA SER A 74 21.39 -39.64 0.91
C SER A 74 21.96 -38.47 1.67
N PHE A 75 21.23 -37.89 2.64
CA PHE A 75 21.70 -36.76 3.44
C PHE A 75 22.23 -37.19 4.79
N ASP A 76 23.40 -36.67 5.15
CA ASP A 76 24.02 -36.81 6.45
C ASP A 76 23.94 -35.51 7.24
N MET A 77 23.73 -35.62 8.55
CA MET A 77 23.73 -34.49 9.46
C MET A 77 24.88 -34.63 10.47
N LYS A 78 25.80 -33.64 10.46
CA LYS A 78 26.86 -33.51 11.46
C LYS A 78 26.55 -32.37 12.41
N VAL A 79 26.50 -32.68 13.71
CA VAL A 79 26.27 -31.66 14.76
C VAL A 79 27.62 -31.12 15.22
N THR A 80 27.81 -29.81 15.12
CA THR A 80 29.00 -29.10 15.62
C THR A 80 28.60 -28.10 16.69
N ALA A 81 29.59 -27.54 17.37
CA ALA A 81 29.35 -26.51 18.38
C ALA A 81 28.72 -25.22 17.78
N GLY A 82 29.06 -24.88 16.57
CA GLY A 82 28.67 -23.61 15.94
C GLY A 82 27.54 -23.71 14.92
N HIS A 83 27.19 -24.91 14.42
CA HIS A 83 26.17 -25.11 13.40
C HIS A 83 25.85 -26.60 13.21
N LEU A 84 24.77 -26.90 12.49
CA LEU A 84 24.57 -28.22 11.89
C LEU A 84 25.11 -28.17 10.46
N LYS A 85 25.85 -29.21 10.07
CA LYS A 85 26.23 -29.40 8.66
C LYS A 85 25.36 -30.52 8.10
N ILE A 86 24.51 -30.18 7.13
CA ILE A 86 23.63 -31.13 6.43
C ILE A 86 24.08 -31.21 4.99
N GLY A 87 24.41 -32.39 4.51
CA GLY A 87 24.96 -32.54 3.17
C GLY A 87 24.79 -33.93 2.61
N ARG A 88 25.07 -34.05 1.32
CA ARG A 88 25.09 -35.33 0.59
C ARG A 88 26.35 -35.45 -0.25
N LEU A 89 26.74 -36.68 -0.50
CA LEU A 89 27.78 -36.99 -1.49
C LEU A 89 27.13 -37.07 -2.88
N GLY A 90 27.53 -36.17 -3.79
CA GLY A 90 27.06 -36.21 -5.17
C GLY A 90 27.57 -37.45 -5.95
N HIS A 91 26.95 -37.74 -7.07
CA HIS A 91 27.39 -38.82 -7.99
C HIS A 91 28.81 -38.59 -8.56
N ASP A 92 29.27 -37.34 -8.54
CA ASP A 92 30.61 -36.91 -8.95
C ASP A 92 31.64 -37.04 -7.81
N GLY A 93 31.26 -37.55 -6.66
CA GLY A 93 32.11 -37.68 -5.46
C GLY A 93 32.35 -36.40 -4.71
N LYS A 94 31.71 -35.28 -5.09
CA LYS A 94 31.78 -34.02 -4.36
C LYS A 94 30.72 -33.97 -3.26
N GLU A 95 31.13 -33.55 -2.07
CA GLU A 95 30.21 -33.26 -0.95
C GLU A 95 29.57 -31.88 -1.18
N THR A 96 28.23 -31.83 -1.29
CA THR A 96 27.46 -30.60 -1.22
C THR A 96 26.87 -30.51 0.18
N ALA A 97 27.11 -29.42 0.88
CA ALA A 97 26.64 -29.26 2.25
C ALA A 97 26.13 -27.84 2.51
N THR A 98 25.14 -27.80 3.38
CA THR A 98 24.52 -26.57 3.90
C THR A 98 24.85 -26.44 5.38
N ARG A 99 25.25 -25.25 5.81
CA ARG A 99 25.33 -24.90 7.24
C ARG A 99 23.98 -24.38 7.69
N VAL A 100 23.49 -24.98 8.76
CA VAL A 100 22.24 -24.61 9.39
C VAL A 100 22.55 -24.06 10.77
N THR A 101 22.27 -22.76 10.95
CA THR A 101 22.56 -22.03 12.18
C THR A 101 21.25 -21.51 12.77
N SER A 102 20.99 -21.81 14.03
CA SER A 102 19.79 -21.35 14.73
C SER A 102 20.11 -20.23 15.71
N TYR A 103 19.21 -19.29 15.86
CA TYR A 103 19.27 -18.16 16.77
C TYR A 103 17.98 -18.12 17.58
N HIS A 104 18.05 -17.78 18.85
CA HIS A 104 16.87 -17.58 19.68
C HIS A 104 16.91 -16.24 20.38
N LEU A 105 15.74 -15.81 20.85
CA LEU A 105 15.57 -14.53 21.50
C LEU A 105 16.08 -14.58 22.93
N GLU A 106 17.10 -13.76 23.26
CA GLU A 106 17.62 -13.57 24.60
C GLU A 106 16.89 -12.44 25.32
N ARG A 107 16.65 -11.32 24.64
CA ARG A 107 15.93 -10.16 25.19
C ARG A 107 14.91 -9.63 24.21
N ASP A 108 13.71 -9.39 24.74
CA ASP A 108 12.62 -8.74 24.00
C ASP A 108 12.90 -7.25 23.82
N PRO A 109 12.39 -6.64 22.74
CA PRO A 109 12.37 -5.19 22.59
C PRO A 109 11.45 -4.56 23.63
N GLU A 110 11.71 -3.31 24.02
CA GLU A 110 10.80 -2.55 24.89
C GLU A 110 9.44 -2.32 24.21
N ILE A 111 9.45 -2.12 22.89
CA ILE A 111 8.26 -1.91 22.07
C ILE A 111 8.43 -2.72 20.78
N ALA A 112 7.42 -3.49 20.42
CA ALA A 112 7.33 -4.19 19.14
C ALA A 112 5.98 -3.93 18.49
N PHE A 113 6.00 -3.72 17.17
CA PHE A 113 4.79 -3.55 16.38
C PHE A 113 4.75 -4.58 15.26
N LEU A 114 3.59 -5.19 15.06
CA LEU A 114 3.38 -6.18 14.02
C LEU A 114 3.73 -5.64 12.62
N TRP A 115 3.35 -4.40 12.33
CA TRP A 115 3.59 -3.77 11.02
C TRP A 115 5.06 -3.45 10.71
N THR A 116 5.94 -3.42 11.72
CA THR A 116 7.39 -3.25 11.51
C THR A 116 8.16 -4.56 11.52
N SER A 117 7.51 -5.68 11.81
CA SER A 117 8.17 -6.97 11.98
C SER A 117 8.94 -7.43 10.72
N ALA A 118 8.41 -7.14 9.54
CA ALA A 118 9.04 -7.47 8.26
C ALA A 118 10.40 -6.78 8.06
N ASP A 119 10.60 -5.57 8.61
CA ASP A 119 11.84 -4.80 8.49
C ASP A 119 13.01 -5.48 9.22
N ASN A 120 12.73 -6.42 10.13
CA ASN A 120 13.75 -7.18 10.84
C ASN A 120 14.40 -8.26 9.98
N TYR A 121 13.83 -8.65 8.85
CA TYR A 121 14.37 -9.68 7.97
C TYR A 121 14.43 -9.28 6.49
N ALA A 122 13.69 -8.25 6.07
CA ALA A 122 13.70 -7.73 4.70
C ALA A 122 13.54 -6.21 4.71
N ASN A 123 14.65 -5.46 4.76
CA ASN A 123 14.63 -4.00 4.77
C ASN A 123 14.91 -3.45 3.36
N LEU A 124 13.89 -2.87 2.71
CA LEU A 124 13.98 -2.34 1.36
C LEU A 124 14.95 -1.16 1.24
N LEU A 125 14.97 -0.28 2.25
CA LEU A 125 15.80 0.93 2.23
C LEU A 125 17.26 0.65 2.59
N ASN A 126 17.53 -0.49 3.22
CA ASN A 126 18.85 -0.85 3.67
C ASN A 126 19.10 -2.36 3.50
N PRO A 127 19.47 -2.81 2.27
CA PRO A 127 19.65 -4.24 1.97
C PRO A 127 20.67 -4.95 2.86
N GLU A 128 21.65 -4.23 3.41
CA GLU A 128 22.65 -4.78 4.34
C GLU A 128 22.03 -5.25 5.68
N LEU A 129 20.84 -4.74 6.00
CA LEU A 129 20.04 -5.15 7.16
C LEU A 129 18.99 -6.22 6.79
N SER A 130 19.10 -6.85 5.64
CA SER A 130 18.25 -7.95 5.21
C SER A 130 18.98 -9.28 5.33
N ILE A 131 18.26 -10.34 5.69
CA ILE A 131 18.78 -11.69 5.71
C ILE A 131 18.86 -12.20 4.28
N SER A 132 20.07 -12.40 3.75
CA SER A 132 20.32 -12.71 2.34
C SER A 132 20.33 -14.19 1.99
N CYS A 133 20.01 -15.08 2.95
CA CYS A 133 19.94 -16.51 2.75
C CYS A 133 18.55 -17.06 3.05
N PRO A 134 18.19 -18.28 2.61
CA PRO A 134 16.98 -18.95 3.07
C PRO A 134 16.97 -19.08 4.60
N PHE A 135 15.82 -18.85 5.21
CA PHE A 135 15.64 -18.99 6.65
C PHE A 135 14.22 -19.42 7.01
N VAL A 136 14.08 -20.00 8.18
CA VAL A 136 12.80 -20.34 8.80
C VAL A 136 12.67 -19.57 10.10
N LEU A 137 11.62 -18.76 10.23
CA LEU A 137 11.27 -18.10 11.46
C LEU A 137 10.16 -18.89 12.16
N THR A 138 10.33 -19.20 13.44
CA THR A 138 9.39 -20.00 14.21
C THR A 138 9.02 -19.28 15.49
N LEU A 139 7.73 -19.15 15.73
CA LEU A 139 7.16 -18.70 16.99
C LEU A 139 6.31 -19.83 17.57
N THR A 140 6.80 -20.51 18.61
CA THR A 140 6.06 -21.56 19.32
C THR A 140 5.38 -20.95 20.52
N LEU A 141 4.08 -21.18 20.66
CA LEU A 141 3.24 -20.62 21.73
C LEU A 141 2.64 -21.71 22.58
N MET A 142 2.58 -21.48 23.89
CA MET A 142 1.85 -22.29 24.84
C MET A 142 0.99 -21.37 25.71
N VAL A 143 -0.33 -21.45 25.52
CA VAL A 143 -1.29 -20.73 26.37
C VAL A 143 -1.28 -21.36 27.76
N GLU A 144 -1.09 -20.54 28.79
CA GLU A 144 -1.04 -20.99 30.17
C GLU A 144 -2.45 -21.09 30.78
N ASP A 145 -2.56 -21.90 31.84
CA ASP A 145 -3.81 -22.00 32.61
C ASP A 145 -4.14 -20.66 33.27
N GLN A 146 -5.31 -20.12 32.94
CA GLN A 146 -5.71 -18.78 33.36
C GLN A 146 -5.88 -18.62 34.86
N VAL A 147 -6.41 -19.64 35.53
CA VAL A 147 -6.61 -19.63 37.00
C VAL A 147 -5.26 -19.63 37.71
N LYS A 148 -4.35 -20.47 37.25
CA LYS A 148 -3.00 -20.56 37.79
C LYS A 148 -2.23 -19.25 37.58
N THR A 149 -2.26 -18.68 36.37
CA THR A 149 -1.55 -17.43 36.05
C THR A 149 -2.10 -16.22 36.80
N GLN A 150 -3.42 -16.17 37.01
CA GLN A 150 -4.04 -15.12 37.83
C GLN A 150 -3.59 -15.19 39.29
N ASN A 151 -3.52 -16.38 39.86
CA ASN A 151 -3.00 -16.59 41.23
C ASN A 151 -1.53 -16.19 41.34
N GLU A 152 -0.71 -16.58 40.39
CA GLU A 152 0.71 -16.19 40.33
C GLU A 152 0.88 -14.66 40.22
N ALA A 153 0.10 -14.01 39.37
CA ALA A 153 0.13 -12.55 39.22
C ALA A 153 -0.28 -11.83 40.51
N ASN A 154 -1.30 -12.34 41.22
CA ASN A 154 -1.70 -11.81 42.51
C ASN A 154 -0.58 -11.94 43.56
N LEU A 155 0.04 -13.11 43.66
CA LEU A 155 1.15 -13.36 44.62
C LEU A 155 2.36 -12.47 44.29
N LYS A 156 2.72 -12.35 43.00
CA LYS A 156 3.85 -11.53 42.57
C LYS A 156 3.58 -10.03 42.84
N PHE A 157 2.40 -9.55 42.57
CA PHE A 157 2.01 -8.18 42.88
C PHE A 157 2.10 -7.90 44.38
N MET A 158 1.54 -8.77 45.22
CA MET A 158 1.59 -8.63 46.70
C MET A 158 3.02 -8.64 47.26
N ASP A 159 3.92 -9.46 46.71
CA ASP A 159 5.32 -9.50 47.11
C ASP A 159 6.03 -8.18 46.72
N LEU A 160 5.85 -7.72 45.48
CA LEU A 160 6.43 -6.47 45.00
C LEU A 160 5.89 -5.25 45.75
N GLU A 161 4.58 -5.21 46.05
CA GLU A 161 3.95 -4.15 46.83
C GLU A 161 4.50 -4.08 48.26
N LYS A 162 4.74 -5.24 48.88
CA LYS A 162 5.43 -5.26 50.19
C LYS A 162 6.86 -4.73 50.08
N LYS A 163 7.61 -5.14 49.08
CA LYS A 163 9.00 -4.68 48.86
C LYS A 163 9.07 -3.19 48.56
N SER A 164 8.12 -2.63 47.83
CA SER A 164 8.09 -1.20 47.51
C SER A 164 7.89 -0.30 48.73
N LYS A 165 7.24 -0.81 49.78
CA LYS A 165 7.01 -0.10 51.05
C LYS A 165 8.19 -0.20 52.03
N THR A 166 9.29 -0.89 51.68
CA THR A 166 10.47 -1.08 52.52
C THR A 166 11.66 -0.30 51.98
N SER A 167 12.75 -0.26 52.74
CA SER A 167 14.03 0.30 52.29
C SER A 167 14.60 -0.40 51.03
N TYR A 168 14.09 -1.57 50.69
CA TYR A 168 14.46 -2.29 49.46
C TYR A 168 14.24 -1.44 48.20
N ALA A 169 13.14 -0.67 48.12
CA ALA A 169 12.87 0.21 47.01
C ALA A 169 13.93 1.30 46.79
N LYS A 170 14.61 1.74 47.86
CA LYS A 170 15.70 2.73 47.76
C LYS A 170 16.92 2.19 47.04
N TYR A 171 17.19 0.88 47.19
CA TYR A 171 18.32 0.21 46.53
C TYR A 171 17.97 -0.35 45.14
N PHE A 172 16.69 -0.60 44.90
CA PHE A 172 16.18 -1.16 43.64
C PHE A 172 15.02 -0.30 43.09
N PRO A 173 15.31 0.79 42.39
CA PRO A 173 14.27 1.70 41.86
C PRO A 173 13.29 1.06 40.86
N SER A 174 13.69 -0.09 40.25
CA SER A 174 12.81 -0.84 39.31
C SER A 174 11.56 -1.40 39.97
N VAL A 175 11.57 -1.59 41.31
CA VAL A 175 10.46 -2.20 42.05
C VAL A 175 9.16 -1.40 41.88
N GLU A 176 9.23 -0.07 41.90
CA GLU A 176 8.03 0.76 41.71
C GLU A 176 7.41 0.59 40.30
N LYS A 177 8.26 0.50 39.28
CA LYS A 177 7.85 0.18 37.92
C LYS A 177 7.24 -1.22 37.85
N GLU A 178 7.88 -2.21 38.44
CA GLU A 178 7.39 -3.59 38.48
C GLU A 178 6.04 -3.72 39.20
N VAL A 179 5.80 -2.97 40.29
CA VAL A 179 4.51 -2.96 40.99
C VAL A 179 3.40 -2.46 40.07
N LYS A 180 3.67 -1.39 39.33
CA LYS A 180 2.69 -0.85 38.39
C LYS A 180 2.39 -1.86 37.25
N GLU A 181 3.42 -2.39 36.63
CA GLU A 181 3.29 -3.36 35.54
C GLU A 181 2.51 -4.62 35.98
N TRP A 182 2.85 -5.21 37.10
CA TRP A 182 2.14 -6.38 37.61
C TRP A 182 0.74 -6.06 38.12
N GLY A 183 0.49 -4.82 38.59
CA GLY A 183 -0.84 -4.33 38.89
C GLY A 183 -1.73 -4.28 37.66
N ASP A 184 -1.22 -3.73 36.57
CA ASP A 184 -1.92 -3.65 35.28
C ASP A 184 -2.17 -5.03 34.68
N ILE A 185 -1.16 -5.92 34.70
CA ILE A 185 -1.30 -7.31 34.21
C ILE A 185 -2.37 -8.05 35.02
N ARG A 186 -2.33 -7.96 36.35
CA ARG A 186 -3.32 -8.57 37.23
C ARG A 186 -4.75 -8.11 36.92
N GLN A 187 -4.93 -6.81 36.68
CA GLN A 187 -6.24 -6.26 36.35
C GLN A 187 -6.74 -6.80 35.00
N ARG A 188 -5.89 -6.81 33.96
CA ARG A 188 -6.26 -7.33 32.65
C ARG A 188 -6.55 -8.83 32.65
N LEU A 189 -5.81 -9.61 33.43
CA LEU A 189 -6.09 -11.03 33.63
C LEU A 189 -7.44 -11.26 34.34
N ALA A 190 -7.74 -10.48 35.39
CA ALA A 190 -8.99 -10.59 36.14
C ALA A 190 -10.22 -10.23 35.28
N THR A 191 -10.07 -9.33 34.32
CA THR A 191 -11.16 -8.91 33.40
C THR A 191 -11.18 -9.71 32.09
N ASN A 192 -10.37 -10.76 31.95
CA ASN A 192 -10.23 -11.57 30.74
C ASN A 192 -9.87 -10.76 29.47
N GLN A 193 -9.21 -9.61 29.63
CA GLN A 193 -8.74 -8.80 28.51
C GLN A 193 -7.47 -9.36 27.87
N THR A 194 -6.71 -10.17 28.62
CA THR A 194 -5.47 -10.81 28.16
C THR A 194 -5.31 -12.18 28.79
N SER A 195 -4.41 -12.98 28.25
CA SER A 195 -3.89 -14.22 28.86
C SER A 195 -2.36 -14.18 28.80
N LEU A 196 -1.72 -14.89 29.74
CA LEU A 196 -0.29 -15.11 29.66
C LEU A 196 0.02 -16.30 28.76
N VAL A 197 1.05 -16.14 27.96
CA VAL A 197 1.58 -17.20 27.08
C VAL A 197 3.06 -17.36 27.30
N SER A 198 3.49 -18.60 27.32
CA SER A 198 4.91 -18.95 27.20
C SER A 198 5.25 -19.10 25.73
N TYR A 199 6.35 -18.52 25.27
CA TYR A 199 6.74 -18.57 23.88
C TYR A 199 8.23 -18.78 23.67
N PHE A 200 8.55 -19.38 22.52
CA PHE A 200 9.89 -19.59 22.04
C PHE A 200 10.00 -19.02 20.62
N PHE A 201 10.85 -18.01 20.46
CA PHE A 201 11.12 -17.37 19.17
C PHE A 201 12.47 -17.83 18.65
N ASN A 202 12.50 -18.37 17.45
CA ASN A 202 13.69 -18.97 16.86
C ASN A 202 13.77 -18.65 15.36
N ILE A 203 14.99 -18.37 14.89
CA ILE A 203 15.31 -18.22 13.47
C ILE A 203 16.37 -19.25 13.14
N THR A 204 16.18 -19.97 12.04
CA THR A 204 17.15 -20.94 11.52
C THR A 204 17.52 -20.54 10.11
N THR A 205 18.78 -20.29 9.84
CA THR A 205 19.33 -19.87 8.56
C THR A 205 20.05 -21.03 7.86
N TYR A 206 20.03 -21.00 6.52
CA TYR A 206 20.64 -22.00 5.67
C TYR A 206 21.65 -21.31 4.75
N THR A 207 22.94 -21.59 4.95
CA THR A 207 24.03 -21.02 4.15
C THR A 207 24.85 -22.12 3.49
N PRO A 208 25.49 -21.85 2.34
CA PRO A 208 26.48 -22.78 1.81
C PRO A 208 27.55 -23.12 2.87
N ASP A 209 28.21 -24.29 2.74
CA ASP A 209 29.29 -24.69 3.69
C ASP A 209 30.54 -23.83 3.49
N ASN A 210 30.40 -22.55 3.74
CA ASN A 210 31.44 -21.53 3.68
C ASN A 210 31.43 -20.71 4.99
N VAL A 211 32.60 -20.53 5.58
CA VAL A 211 32.75 -19.81 6.85
C VAL A 211 32.39 -18.33 6.70
N GLU A 212 32.85 -17.69 5.61
CA GLU A 212 32.63 -16.28 5.34
C GLU A 212 31.14 -15.97 5.14
N ALA A 213 30.44 -16.77 4.30
CA ALA A 213 29.00 -16.66 4.10
C ALA A 213 28.21 -16.82 5.40
N SER A 214 28.61 -17.78 6.25
CA SER A 214 27.97 -18.03 7.53
C SER A 214 28.17 -16.86 8.52
N LEU A 215 29.37 -16.28 8.58
CA LEU A 215 29.66 -15.12 9.43
C LEU A 215 28.92 -13.86 8.95
N THR A 216 28.88 -13.62 7.65
CA THR A 216 28.11 -12.52 7.07
C THR A 216 26.63 -12.64 7.42
N THR A 217 26.05 -13.83 7.27
CA THR A 217 24.66 -14.08 7.62
C THR A 217 24.41 -13.91 9.12
N GLU A 218 25.32 -14.38 9.99
CA GLU A 218 25.20 -14.16 11.44
C GLU A 218 25.15 -12.66 11.76
N GLN A 219 26.01 -11.84 11.16
CA GLN A 219 25.99 -10.39 11.35
C GLN A 219 24.70 -9.76 10.82
N GLN A 220 24.22 -10.18 9.66
CA GLN A 220 22.96 -9.70 9.10
C GLN A 220 21.79 -9.99 10.04
N VAL A 221 21.64 -11.22 10.53
CA VAL A 221 20.58 -11.61 11.47
C VAL A 221 20.65 -10.78 12.76
N LEU A 222 21.83 -10.72 13.38
CA LEU A 222 21.98 -10.03 14.67
C LEU A 222 21.76 -8.52 14.54
N ASN A 223 22.25 -7.88 13.48
CA ASN A 223 22.15 -6.44 13.28
C ASN A 223 20.73 -6.02 12.86
N SER A 224 20.10 -6.80 11.98
CA SER A 224 18.73 -6.54 11.53
C SER A 224 17.74 -6.54 12.70
N PHE A 225 17.80 -7.56 13.54
CA PHE A 225 16.94 -7.67 14.73
C PHE A 225 17.30 -6.67 15.83
N ARG A 226 18.59 -6.35 16.00
CA ARG A 226 19.04 -5.32 16.96
C ARG A 226 18.47 -3.94 16.63
N LYS A 227 18.35 -3.60 15.37
CA LYS A 227 17.68 -2.35 14.93
C LYS A 227 16.24 -2.28 15.43
N GLY A 228 15.52 -3.41 15.43
CA GLY A 228 14.17 -3.53 16.00
C GLY A 228 14.13 -3.65 17.53
N GLY A 229 15.26 -3.53 18.21
CA GLY A 229 15.36 -3.66 19.68
C GLY A 229 15.41 -5.11 20.19
N PHE A 230 15.40 -6.11 19.30
CA PHE A 230 15.53 -7.52 19.69
C PHE A 230 16.98 -7.88 19.93
N GLN A 231 17.24 -8.68 20.95
CA GLN A 231 18.56 -9.28 21.16
C GLN A 231 18.47 -10.77 20.88
N LEU A 232 18.98 -11.17 19.72
CA LEU A 232 19.14 -12.58 19.35
C LEU A 232 20.54 -13.06 19.71
N ILE A 233 20.66 -14.35 20.06
CA ILE A 233 21.93 -15.02 20.22
C ILE A 233 21.97 -16.35 19.45
N PRO A 234 23.13 -16.71 18.86
CA PRO A 234 23.29 -18.01 18.22
C PRO A 234 23.18 -19.13 19.22
N ALA A 235 22.49 -20.21 18.88
CA ALA A 235 22.24 -21.37 19.72
C ALA A 235 23.48 -22.29 19.80
N ARG A 236 24.65 -21.74 20.09
CA ARG A 236 25.92 -22.51 20.18
C ARG A 236 25.78 -23.72 21.09
N TYR A 237 26.25 -24.87 20.63
CA TYR A 237 26.09 -26.20 21.24
C TYR A 237 24.65 -26.74 21.25
N HIS A 238 23.64 -25.94 20.89
CA HIS A 238 22.22 -26.29 20.97
C HIS A 238 21.49 -26.14 19.63
N HIS A 239 22.23 -26.04 18.52
CA HIS A 239 21.64 -25.88 17.20
C HIS A 239 20.67 -27.01 16.85
N LEU A 240 20.98 -28.26 17.20
CA LEU A 240 20.08 -29.40 16.96
C LEU A 240 18.76 -29.27 17.74
N ARG A 241 18.81 -28.84 19.00
CA ARG A 241 17.62 -28.61 19.81
C ARG A 241 16.71 -27.55 19.16
N ASN A 242 17.28 -26.40 18.77
CA ASN A 242 16.54 -25.30 18.17
C ASN A 242 16.02 -25.67 16.77
N PHE A 243 16.80 -26.42 15.99
CA PHE A 243 16.38 -26.97 14.70
C PHE A 243 15.18 -27.91 14.86
N LEU A 244 15.22 -28.82 15.84
CA LEU A 244 14.08 -29.71 16.11
C LEU A 244 12.84 -28.93 16.61
N ALA A 245 13.04 -27.84 17.35
CA ALA A 245 11.93 -27.02 17.84
C ALA A 245 11.16 -26.28 16.75
N MET A 246 11.75 -26.04 15.58
CA MET A 246 11.04 -25.45 14.44
C MET A 246 10.19 -26.48 13.69
N LEU A 247 10.42 -27.77 13.87
CA LEU A 247 9.65 -28.80 13.18
C LEU A 247 8.25 -28.93 13.81
N PRO A 248 7.19 -29.07 12.98
CA PRO A 248 5.83 -29.26 13.47
C PRO A 248 5.73 -30.42 14.45
N PHE A 249 4.87 -30.29 15.45
CA PHE A 249 4.54 -31.29 16.48
C PHE A 249 5.64 -31.54 17.53
N LYS A 250 6.92 -31.30 17.28
CA LYS A 250 8.03 -31.61 18.22
C LYS A 250 7.91 -30.91 19.56
N SER A 251 7.51 -29.64 19.53
CA SER A 251 7.24 -28.89 20.76
C SER A 251 6.12 -29.51 21.59
N GLY A 252 5.06 -30.02 20.96
CA GLY A 252 3.96 -30.72 21.62
C GLY A 252 4.34 -32.12 22.14
N GLU A 253 5.40 -32.76 21.59
CA GLU A 253 5.90 -34.06 22.03
C GLU A 253 6.81 -34.00 23.29
N GLY A 254 7.02 -32.80 23.86
CA GLY A 254 7.79 -32.60 25.10
C GLY A 254 8.97 -31.64 24.98
N LEU A 255 9.44 -31.34 23.77
CA LEU A 255 10.60 -30.46 23.56
C LEU A 255 10.37 -29.05 24.14
N PHE A 256 9.15 -28.56 24.20
CA PHE A 256 8.84 -27.26 24.80
C PHE A 256 9.19 -27.19 26.29
N LYS A 257 8.98 -28.30 27.04
CA LYS A 257 9.38 -28.37 28.44
C LYS A 257 10.88 -28.34 28.62
N GLU A 258 11.65 -28.97 27.71
CA GLU A 258 13.11 -28.92 27.72
C GLU A 258 13.62 -27.50 27.42
N LEU A 259 12.97 -26.78 26.49
CA LEU A 259 13.26 -25.36 26.21
C LEU A 259 12.97 -24.48 27.43
N GLN A 260 11.87 -24.74 28.15
CA GLN A 260 11.55 -24.04 29.41
C GLN A 260 12.61 -24.32 30.48
N ALA A 261 13.02 -25.58 30.68
CA ALA A 261 14.05 -25.96 31.63
C ALA A 261 15.42 -25.33 31.27
N ALA A 262 15.70 -25.14 29.98
CA ALA A 262 16.91 -24.46 29.51
C ALA A 262 16.85 -22.92 29.64
N GLY A 263 15.73 -22.34 30.08
CA GLY A 263 15.56 -20.90 30.29
C GLY A 263 15.46 -20.07 29.01
N VAL A 264 15.23 -20.69 27.85
CA VAL A 264 15.13 -19.97 26.56
C VAL A 264 13.69 -19.63 26.17
N VAL A 265 12.69 -20.10 26.90
CA VAL A 265 11.28 -19.74 26.75
C VAL A 265 11.00 -18.45 27.50
N LYS A 266 10.34 -17.53 26.84
CA LYS A 266 9.89 -16.26 27.41
C LYS A 266 8.42 -16.34 27.79
N ARG A 267 7.96 -15.35 28.57
CA ARG A 267 6.57 -15.25 29.01
C ARG A 267 6.08 -13.81 28.86
N ALA A 268 4.96 -13.63 28.21
CA ALA A 268 4.35 -12.32 28.00
C ALA A 268 2.84 -12.42 27.83
N GLU A 269 2.17 -11.28 27.74
CA GLU A 269 0.75 -11.20 27.45
C GLU A 269 0.47 -11.50 25.97
N THR A 270 -0.69 -12.08 25.66
CA THR A 270 -1.08 -12.51 24.30
C THR A 270 -0.92 -11.42 23.27
N PHE A 271 -1.31 -10.17 23.56
CA PHE A 271 -1.20 -9.07 22.61
C PHE A 271 0.27 -8.65 22.34
N GLN A 272 1.16 -8.81 23.33
CA GLN A 272 2.58 -8.54 23.12
C GLN A 272 3.21 -9.59 22.20
N VAL A 273 2.88 -10.85 22.42
CA VAL A 273 3.40 -11.95 21.60
C VAL A 273 2.78 -11.95 20.19
N ALA A 274 1.56 -11.47 20.03
CA ALA A 274 0.95 -11.29 18.71
C ALA A 274 1.77 -10.34 17.82
N ASN A 275 2.44 -9.34 18.39
CA ASN A 275 3.33 -8.45 17.65
C ASN A 275 4.65 -9.11 17.16
N LEU A 276 4.94 -10.32 17.62
CA LEU A 276 6.09 -11.12 17.18
C LEU A 276 5.73 -12.09 16.03
N LEU A 277 4.46 -12.18 15.64
CA LEU A 277 4.03 -13.09 14.58
C LEU A 277 4.60 -12.65 13.23
N PRO A 278 5.19 -13.57 12.45
CA PRO A 278 5.71 -13.26 11.12
C PRO A 278 4.60 -13.32 10.04
N VAL A 279 3.44 -12.73 10.33
CA VAL A 279 2.23 -12.82 9.47
C VAL A 279 1.91 -11.51 8.76
N VAL A 280 2.89 -10.61 8.69
CA VAL A 280 2.72 -9.31 8.03
C VAL A 280 3.05 -9.45 6.55
N ALA A 281 2.09 -9.09 5.72
CA ALA A 281 2.26 -8.97 4.29
C ALA A 281 1.61 -7.67 3.81
N ASP A 282 2.11 -7.14 2.69
CA ASP A 282 1.44 -6.04 2.02
C ASP A 282 0.23 -6.58 1.25
N SER A 283 -0.80 -5.74 1.13
CA SER A 283 -1.93 -6.04 0.27
C SER A 283 -1.46 -6.08 -1.20
N PRO A 284 -1.90 -7.03 -2.01
CA PRO A 284 -1.65 -7.01 -3.45
C PRO A 284 -2.37 -5.85 -4.15
N LEU A 285 -3.16 -5.04 -3.44
CA LEU A 285 -3.97 -3.90 -3.85
C LEU A 285 -5.08 -4.30 -4.85
N ALA A 286 -4.72 -4.68 -6.07
CA ALA A 286 -5.67 -5.09 -7.11
C ALA A 286 -5.26 -6.45 -7.69
N PRO A 287 -6.17 -7.17 -8.39
CA PRO A 287 -5.85 -8.45 -9.02
C PRO A 287 -5.01 -8.31 -10.30
N ALA A 288 -5.00 -7.11 -10.91
CA ALA A 288 -4.26 -6.76 -12.12
C ALA A 288 -4.01 -5.25 -12.16
N GLY A 289 -3.15 -4.79 -13.07
CA GLY A 289 -2.81 -3.38 -13.24
C GLY A 289 -1.31 -3.16 -13.39
N LEU A 290 -0.82 -1.99 -13.03
CA LEU A 290 0.61 -1.70 -12.99
C LEU A 290 1.27 -2.47 -11.85
N LEU A 291 2.21 -3.36 -12.20
CA LEU A 291 3.01 -4.09 -11.23
C LEU A 291 4.06 -3.17 -10.60
N ALA A 292 4.04 -3.06 -9.29
CA ALA A 292 4.99 -2.25 -8.53
C ALA A 292 5.50 -2.99 -7.29
N PRO A 293 6.75 -2.76 -6.88
CA PRO A 293 7.24 -3.26 -5.59
C PRO A 293 6.62 -2.45 -4.45
N THR A 294 6.25 -3.14 -3.39
CA THR A 294 5.83 -2.49 -2.14
C THR A 294 7.05 -2.14 -1.29
N TYR A 295 6.82 -1.39 -0.22
CA TYR A 295 7.85 -1.05 0.77
C TYR A 295 8.54 -2.28 1.40
N ARG A 296 7.85 -3.43 1.46
CA ARG A 296 8.37 -4.69 2.00
C ARG A 296 8.89 -5.67 0.93
N ASN A 297 9.27 -5.19 -0.25
CA ASN A 297 9.74 -6.02 -1.37
C ASN A 297 8.75 -7.09 -1.84
N GLN A 298 7.48 -6.88 -1.61
CA GLN A 298 6.42 -7.68 -2.21
C GLN A 298 5.93 -7.03 -3.50
N LEU A 299 5.22 -7.76 -4.31
CA LEU A 299 4.63 -7.25 -5.54
C LEU A 299 3.17 -6.89 -5.30
N ALA A 300 2.75 -5.73 -5.78
CA ALA A 300 1.37 -5.29 -5.77
C ALA A 300 0.98 -4.74 -7.14
N TYR A 301 -0.30 -4.86 -7.47
CA TYR A 301 -0.87 -4.27 -8.67
C TYR A 301 -1.59 -2.98 -8.32
N ILE A 302 -1.25 -1.91 -9.02
CA ILE A 302 -1.92 -0.62 -8.89
C ILE A 302 -2.91 -0.48 -10.04
N ASP A 303 -4.20 -0.52 -9.73
CA ASP A 303 -5.29 -0.22 -10.65
C ASP A 303 -6.13 0.90 -10.03
N LEU A 304 -6.11 2.08 -10.68
CA LEU A 304 -6.79 3.27 -10.19
C LEU A 304 -8.32 3.14 -10.19
N PHE A 305 -8.86 2.23 -10.99
CA PHE A 305 -10.30 2.04 -11.19
C PHE A 305 -10.83 0.75 -10.55
N TYR A 306 -10.00 0.05 -9.74
CA TYR A 306 -10.43 -1.17 -9.07
C TYR A 306 -11.42 -0.89 -7.93
N GLU A 307 -12.66 -1.32 -8.12
CA GLU A 307 -13.75 -1.08 -7.17
C GLU A 307 -13.63 -1.87 -5.85
N GLY A 308 -12.79 -2.91 -5.83
CA GLY A 308 -12.61 -3.78 -4.66
C GLY A 308 -11.76 -3.20 -3.53
N MET A 309 -11.29 -1.95 -3.65
CA MET A 309 -10.47 -1.28 -2.62
C MET A 309 -11.26 -0.41 -1.65
N ASP A 310 -12.60 -0.51 -1.62
CA ASP A 310 -13.47 0.34 -0.79
C ASP A 310 -13.28 1.86 -1.02
N ASN A 311 -12.77 2.25 -2.19
CA ASN A 311 -12.59 3.63 -2.56
C ASN A 311 -13.94 4.30 -2.85
N THR A 312 -14.15 5.50 -2.31
CA THR A 312 -15.35 6.30 -2.59
C THR A 312 -15.23 7.11 -3.89
N ASN A 313 -14.02 7.26 -4.40
CA ASN A 313 -13.68 7.93 -5.66
C ASN A 313 -12.37 7.39 -6.23
N PHE A 314 -12.05 7.76 -7.47
CA PHE A 314 -10.84 7.33 -8.18
C PHE A 314 -9.77 8.43 -8.27
N ASN A 315 -9.79 9.41 -7.37
CA ASN A 315 -8.81 10.47 -7.32
C ASN A 315 -7.52 9.99 -6.65
N MET A 316 -6.36 10.40 -7.19
CA MET A 316 -5.05 10.10 -6.65
C MET A 316 -4.23 11.39 -6.54
N ALA A 317 -3.60 11.60 -5.39
CA ALA A 317 -2.62 12.67 -5.18
C ALA A 317 -1.21 12.06 -5.09
N VAL A 318 -0.26 12.61 -5.89
CA VAL A 318 1.14 12.22 -5.87
C VAL A 318 1.99 13.40 -5.42
N CYS A 319 2.57 13.30 -4.24
CA CYS A 319 3.39 14.34 -3.64
C CYS A 319 4.85 13.92 -3.54
N GLY A 320 5.77 14.87 -3.68
CA GLY A 320 7.19 14.64 -3.55
C GLY A 320 7.99 15.88 -3.93
N THR A 321 9.23 15.97 -3.47
CA THR A 321 10.17 17.03 -3.86
C THR A 321 10.51 16.97 -5.34
N SER A 322 11.11 18.03 -5.89
CA SER A 322 11.62 18.00 -7.27
C SER A 322 12.67 16.88 -7.41
N GLY A 323 12.61 16.13 -8.51
CA GLY A 323 13.50 14.98 -8.74
C GLY A 323 13.16 13.68 -7.99
N ALA A 324 12.12 13.66 -7.15
CA ALA A 324 11.71 12.46 -6.40
C ALA A 324 11.06 11.34 -7.24
N GLY A 325 10.91 11.52 -8.55
CA GLY A 325 10.36 10.52 -9.46
C GLY A 325 8.83 10.55 -9.64
N LYS A 326 8.14 11.65 -9.28
CA LYS A 326 6.69 11.81 -9.48
C LYS A 326 6.24 11.47 -10.91
N THR A 327 6.87 12.11 -11.91
CA THR A 327 6.58 11.87 -13.32
C THR A 327 6.90 10.42 -13.72
N GLY A 328 7.99 9.85 -13.18
CA GLY A 328 8.37 8.47 -13.40
C GLY A 328 7.36 7.44 -12.87
N LEU A 329 6.57 7.78 -11.84
CA LEU A 329 5.46 6.94 -11.35
C LEU A 329 4.18 7.16 -12.17
N ILE A 330 3.88 8.42 -12.55
CA ILE A 330 2.62 8.74 -13.23
C ILE A 330 2.62 8.21 -14.68
N GLN A 331 3.76 8.28 -15.39
CA GLN A 331 3.83 7.80 -16.78
C GLN A 331 3.46 6.31 -16.95
N PRO A 332 3.98 5.34 -16.17
CA PRO A 332 3.55 3.95 -16.21
C PRO A 332 2.06 3.76 -15.86
N LEU A 333 1.52 4.58 -14.94
CA LEU A 333 0.08 4.54 -14.61
C LEU A 333 -0.78 4.97 -15.80
N ILE A 334 -0.43 6.08 -16.46
CA ILE A 334 -1.11 6.54 -17.68
C ILE A 334 -1.03 5.45 -18.75
N ARG A 335 0.15 4.86 -18.95
CA ARG A 335 0.32 3.77 -19.90
C ARG A 335 -0.58 2.57 -19.56
N SER A 336 -0.67 2.17 -18.30
CA SER A 336 -1.56 1.09 -17.87
C SER A 336 -3.03 1.38 -18.19
N VAL A 337 -3.49 2.62 -18.02
CA VAL A 337 -4.83 3.06 -18.39
C VAL A 337 -5.05 2.98 -19.91
N LEU A 338 -4.10 3.45 -20.71
CA LEU A 338 -4.19 3.41 -22.17
C LEU A 338 -4.14 1.97 -22.70
N ASP A 339 -3.31 1.10 -22.14
CA ASP A 339 -3.21 -0.32 -22.49
C ASP A 339 -4.52 -1.08 -22.17
N SER A 340 -5.23 -0.66 -21.12
CA SER A 340 -6.57 -1.18 -20.76
C SER A 340 -7.71 -0.65 -21.64
N GLY A 341 -7.42 0.19 -22.63
CA GLY A 341 -8.42 0.77 -23.54
C GLY A 341 -8.96 2.13 -23.09
N GLY A 342 -8.46 2.70 -22.01
CA GLY A 342 -8.87 4.00 -21.48
C GLY A 342 -8.33 5.20 -22.27
N PHE A 343 -8.66 6.39 -21.79
CA PHE A 343 -8.22 7.67 -22.32
C PHE A 343 -7.40 8.42 -21.28
N ALA A 344 -6.46 9.25 -21.72
CA ALA A 344 -5.64 10.07 -20.85
C ALA A 344 -5.56 11.52 -21.37
N TRP A 345 -5.87 12.47 -20.48
CA TRP A 345 -5.69 13.89 -20.69
C TRP A 345 -4.67 14.39 -19.68
N VAL A 346 -3.58 14.95 -20.16
CA VAL A 346 -2.47 15.38 -19.33
C VAL A 346 -2.28 16.88 -19.47
N PHE A 347 -2.37 17.60 -18.37
CA PHE A 347 -1.97 19.01 -18.29
C PHE A 347 -0.55 19.04 -17.74
N ASP A 348 0.40 19.47 -18.53
CA ASP A 348 1.82 19.48 -18.19
C ASP A 348 2.39 20.90 -18.19
N MET A 349 3.46 21.09 -17.42
CA MET A 349 4.25 22.31 -17.40
C MET A 349 5.72 21.90 -17.33
N GLY A 350 6.37 21.83 -18.51
CA GLY A 350 7.80 21.49 -18.60
C GLY A 350 8.14 20.24 -19.39
N ASP A 351 7.34 19.89 -20.39
CA ASP A 351 7.59 18.82 -21.39
C ASP A 351 7.77 17.42 -20.82
N GLY A 352 7.33 17.17 -19.57
CA GLY A 352 7.57 15.91 -18.88
C GLY A 352 6.87 14.69 -19.53
N TYR A 353 5.80 14.89 -20.29
CA TYR A 353 5.00 13.82 -20.91
C TYR A 353 5.09 13.77 -22.44
N LYS A 354 5.87 14.63 -23.07
CA LYS A 354 6.02 14.71 -24.53
C LYS A 354 6.44 13.37 -25.15
N SER A 355 7.53 12.80 -24.65
CA SER A 355 8.03 11.51 -25.15
C SER A 355 7.05 10.36 -24.96
N LEU A 356 6.30 10.34 -23.85
CA LEU A 356 5.25 9.35 -23.65
C LEU A 356 4.13 9.52 -24.67
N CYS A 357 3.68 10.77 -24.91
CA CYS A 357 2.66 11.09 -25.88
C CYS A 357 3.03 10.62 -27.28
N GLU A 358 4.23 10.94 -27.73
CA GLU A 358 4.76 10.53 -29.03
C GLU A 358 4.83 9.00 -29.17
N ASN A 359 5.33 8.31 -28.15
CA ASN A 359 5.47 6.84 -28.14
C ASN A 359 4.11 6.12 -28.15
N MET A 360 3.09 6.72 -27.54
CA MET A 360 1.74 6.15 -27.50
C MET A 360 0.86 6.58 -28.68
N GLY A 361 1.41 7.35 -29.65
CA GLY A 361 0.65 7.87 -30.78
C GLY A 361 -0.42 8.90 -30.39
N GLY A 362 -0.17 9.62 -29.29
CA GLY A 362 -1.05 10.66 -28.77
C GLY A 362 -0.92 11.99 -29.52
N VAL A 363 -1.75 12.95 -29.13
CA VAL A 363 -1.72 14.32 -29.63
C VAL A 363 -1.06 15.22 -28.59
N TYR A 364 0.06 15.82 -28.97
CA TYR A 364 0.76 16.81 -28.17
C TYR A 364 0.40 18.21 -28.66
N LEU A 365 -0.07 19.07 -27.77
CA LEU A 365 -0.51 20.43 -28.06
C LEU A 365 0.24 21.41 -27.15
N ASP A 366 0.87 22.39 -27.79
CA ASP A 366 1.47 23.51 -27.09
C ASP A 366 0.41 24.55 -26.69
N GLY A 367 0.50 25.09 -25.48
CA GLY A 367 -0.44 26.07 -24.95
C GLY A 367 -0.67 27.28 -25.85
N ASP A 368 0.39 27.75 -26.52
CA ASP A 368 0.30 28.89 -27.47
C ASP A 368 -0.44 28.52 -28.76
N SER A 369 -0.62 27.24 -29.08
CA SER A 369 -1.35 26.77 -30.28
C SER A 369 -2.83 26.44 -30.03
N LEU A 370 -3.27 26.49 -28.77
CA LEU A 370 -4.64 26.14 -28.39
C LEU A 370 -5.65 27.17 -28.90
N LYS A 371 -6.71 26.68 -29.47
CA LYS A 371 -7.82 27.49 -29.98
C LYS A 371 -9.14 26.93 -29.54
N PHE A 372 -9.98 27.78 -28.98
CA PHE A 372 -11.29 27.46 -28.43
C PHE A 372 -12.38 28.34 -29.07
N ASN A 373 -13.60 27.93 -28.92
CA ASN A 373 -14.79 28.75 -29.00
C ASN A 373 -15.83 28.12 -28.08
N PRO A 374 -16.30 28.82 -27.03
CA PRO A 374 -17.26 28.29 -26.09
C PRO A 374 -18.54 27.71 -26.71
N PHE A 375 -18.92 28.18 -27.88
CA PHE A 375 -20.17 27.80 -28.61
C PHE A 375 -19.96 26.72 -29.66
N ALA A 376 -18.72 26.50 -30.16
CA ALA A 376 -18.45 25.69 -31.35
C ALA A 376 -18.86 24.21 -31.24
N ASN A 377 -18.79 23.65 -30.03
CA ASN A 377 -19.06 22.22 -29.76
C ASN A 377 -20.52 21.94 -29.37
N ILE A 378 -21.40 22.94 -29.43
CA ILE A 378 -22.82 22.79 -29.13
C ILE A 378 -23.56 22.35 -30.36
N LEU A 379 -24.29 21.24 -30.26
CA LEU A 379 -24.93 20.60 -31.41
C LEU A 379 -26.30 21.20 -31.74
N ASP A 380 -27.13 21.44 -30.71
CA ASP A 380 -28.50 21.90 -30.82
C ASP A 380 -28.94 22.70 -29.57
N ASP A 381 -30.20 23.17 -29.59
CA ASP A 381 -30.76 23.98 -28.51
C ASP A 381 -30.86 23.20 -27.17
N ALA A 382 -31.19 21.90 -27.21
CA ALA A 382 -31.27 21.09 -26.01
C ALA A 382 -29.88 20.90 -25.37
N HIS A 383 -28.84 20.76 -26.18
CA HIS A 383 -27.45 20.70 -25.69
C HIS A 383 -27.00 22.07 -25.17
N PHE A 384 -27.46 23.17 -25.77
CA PHE A 384 -27.18 24.52 -25.28
C PHE A 384 -27.81 24.76 -23.90
N ASP A 385 -29.07 24.39 -23.70
CA ASP A 385 -29.77 24.56 -22.43
C ASP A 385 -29.01 23.86 -21.27
N LEU A 386 -28.39 22.71 -21.54
CA LEU A 386 -27.53 21.99 -20.56
C LEU A 386 -26.16 22.63 -20.37
N SER A 387 -25.70 23.44 -21.34
CA SER A 387 -24.33 23.99 -21.37
C SER A 387 -24.28 25.49 -21.09
N ALA A 388 -25.39 26.19 -21.11
CA ALA A 388 -25.47 27.66 -21.01
C ALA A 388 -24.82 28.18 -19.70
N GLU A 389 -25.08 27.52 -18.57
CA GLU A 389 -24.49 27.90 -17.29
C GLU A 389 -22.96 27.70 -17.28
N ARG A 390 -22.45 26.64 -17.92
CA ARG A 390 -21.02 26.39 -18.04
C ARG A 390 -20.32 27.44 -18.91
N ILE A 391 -20.96 27.86 -19.98
CA ILE A 391 -20.44 28.96 -20.82
C ILE A 391 -20.44 30.26 -20.04
N ARG A 392 -21.51 30.55 -19.27
CA ARG A 392 -21.56 31.68 -18.36
C ARG A 392 -20.39 31.62 -17.36
N ASP A 393 -20.15 30.47 -16.72
CA ASP A 393 -19.07 30.28 -15.76
C ASP A 393 -17.70 30.51 -16.41
N GLN A 394 -17.51 30.08 -17.65
CA GLN A 394 -16.31 30.38 -18.42
C GLN A 394 -16.16 31.90 -18.65
N MET A 395 -17.22 32.61 -19.00
CA MET A 395 -17.20 34.08 -19.14
C MET A 395 -16.92 34.74 -17.77
N SER A 396 -17.49 34.23 -16.70
CA SER A 396 -17.25 34.73 -15.34
C SER A 396 -15.77 34.60 -14.94
N VAL A 397 -15.14 33.45 -15.22
CA VAL A 397 -13.70 33.22 -14.98
C VAL A 397 -12.84 34.12 -15.87
N MET A 398 -13.22 34.35 -17.12
CA MET A 398 -12.52 35.28 -18.01
C MET A 398 -12.61 36.73 -17.51
N ALA A 399 -13.79 37.15 -17.06
CA ALA A 399 -13.99 38.49 -16.52
C ALA A 399 -13.37 38.68 -15.14
N SER A 400 -13.34 37.64 -14.31
CA SER A 400 -12.78 37.72 -12.96
C SER A 400 -12.10 36.40 -12.53
N PRO A 401 -10.82 36.20 -12.88
CA PRO A 401 -10.08 34.99 -12.52
C PRO A 401 -10.00 34.75 -11.00
N ASN A 402 -10.21 35.79 -10.19
CA ASN A 402 -10.16 35.71 -8.72
C ASN A 402 -11.55 35.53 -8.06
N GLY A 403 -12.62 35.37 -8.86
CA GLY A 403 -13.97 35.07 -8.36
C GLY A 403 -14.69 36.23 -7.66
N ASN A 404 -14.49 37.48 -8.14
CA ASN A 404 -15.08 38.68 -7.50
C ASN A 404 -16.43 39.11 -8.12
N LEU A 405 -17.04 38.29 -8.98
CA LEU A 405 -18.35 38.59 -9.55
C LEU A 405 -19.46 38.17 -8.58
N ASP A 406 -20.54 38.98 -8.53
CA ASP A 406 -21.73 38.66 -7.76
C ASP A 406 -22.86 38.05 -8.63
N GLU A 407 -23.96 37.63 -8.01
CA GLU A 407 -25.09 36.98 -8.64
C GLU A 407 -25.72 37.83 -9.78
N VAL A 408 -25.62 39.18 -9.69
CA VAL A 408 -26.13 40.08 -10.74
C VAL A 408 -25.26 40.03 -11.98
N HIS A 409 -23.93 40.00 -11.81
CA HIS A 409 -23.01 39.80 -12.94
C HIS A 409 -23.25 38.46 -13.63
N GLU A 410 -23.41 37.38 -12.85
CA GLU A 410 -23.71 36.07 -13.40
C GLU A 410 -25.03 36.02 -14.16
N GLY A 411 -26.06 36.67 -13.63
CA GLY A 411 -27.36 36.79 -14.32
C GLY A 411 -27.27 37.55 -15.66
N LEU A 412 -26.54 38.66 -15.68
CA LEU A 412 -26.31 39.44 -16.90
C LEU A 412 -25.47 38.66 -17.93
N LEU A 413 -24.46 37.96 -17.49
CA LEU A 413 -23.63 37.08 -18.35
C LEU A 413 -24.46 35.93 -18.94
N LEU A 414 -25.34 35.30 -18.16
CA LEU A 414 -26.22 34.26 -18.68
C LEU A 414 -27.17 34.78 -19.76
N GLN A 415 -27.76 35.96 -19.55
CA GLN A 415 -28.60 36.60 -20.57
C GLN A 415 -27.79 36.90 -21.84
N ALA A 416 -26.56 37.39 -21.71
CA ALA A 416 -25.68 37.67 -22.82
C ALA A 416 -25.29 36.40 -23.61
N VAL A 417 -24.98 35.31 -22.91
CA VAL A 417 -24.68 34.01 -23.51
C VAL A 417 -25.91 33.45 -24.27
N GLN A 418 -27.11 33.56 -23.69
CA GLN A 418 -28.36 33.14 -24.35
C GLN A 418 -28.65 33.95 -25.60
N ALA A 419 -28.48 35.27 -25.54
CA ALA A 419 -28.67 36.15 -26.68
C ALA A 419 -27.67 35.89 -27.81
N ALA A 420 -26.41 35.67 -27.48
CA ALA A 420 -25.37 35.29 -28.45
C ALA A 420 -25.72 33.97 -29.16
N TRP A 421 -26.15 32.95 -28.40
CA TRP A 421 -26.61 31.68 -28.97
C TRP A 421 -27.84 31.86 -29.91
N LEU A 422 -28.85 32.58 -29.49
CA LEU A 422 -30.04 32.83 -30.30
C LEU A 422 -29.70 33.54 -31.60
N SER A 423 -28.71 34.44 -31.59
CA SER A 423 -28.31 35.22 -32.77
C SER A 423 -27.51 34.39 -33.79
N LYS A 424 -26.50 33.61 -33.34
CA LYS A 424 -25.52 32.99 -34.25
C LYS A 424 -25.27 31.49 -34.00
N ARG A 425 -25.94 30.90 -33.01
CA ARG A 425 -25.81 29.47 -32.68
C ARG A 425 -24.34 29.11 -32.44
N ARG A 426 -23.85 27.98 -32.94
CA ARG A 426 -22.47 27.53 -32.81
C ARG A 426 -21.40 28.45 -33.36
N HIS A 427 -21.81 29.47 -34.13
CA HIS A 427 -20.92 30.49 -34.70
C HIS A 427 -20.86 31.75 -33.82
N ALA A 428 -21.57 31.76 -32.69
CA ALA A 428 -21.43 32.82 -31.72
C ALA A 428 -20.01 32.88 -31.16
N ARG A 429 -19.59 34.06 -30.77
CA ARG A 429 -18.26 34.36 -30.24
C ARG A 429 -18.36 35.22 -28.99
N ILE A 430 -17.25 35.45 -28.32
CA ILE A 430 -17.20 36.37 -27.17
C ILE A 430 -17.60 37.79 -27.58
N ASP A 431 -17.30 38.21 -28.82
CA ASP A 431 -17.74 39.47 -29.41
C ASP A 431 -19.27 39.65 -29.35
N ASP A 432 -20.03 38.57 -29.58
CA ASP A 432 -21.49 38.62 -29.54
C ASP A 432 -22.02 38.79 -28.11
N VAL A 433 -21.34 38.20 -27.14
CA VAL A 433 -21.63 38.37 -25.72
C VAL A 433 -21.36 39.82 -25.30
N VAL A 434 -20.19 40.36 -25.68
CA VAL A 434 -19.80 41.75 -25.37
C VAL A 434 -20.75 42.73 -26.08
N ALA A 435 -21.13 42.48 -27.34
CA ALA A 435 -22.09 43.32 -28.06
C ALA A 435 -23.48 43.37 -27.39
N PHE A 436 -23.93 42.22 -26.85
CA PHE A 436 -25.18 42.23 -26.07
C PHE A 436 -25.04 43.06 -24.77
N LEU A 437 -23.96 42.92 -24.04
CA LEU A 437 -23.71 43.70 -22.80
C LEU A 437 -23.65 45.20 -23.09
N GLN A 438 -23.06 45.60 -24.22
CA GLN A 438 -23.05 46.99 -24.67
C GLN A 438 -24.47 47.48 -25.02
N SER A 439 -25.25 46.68 -25.76
CA SER A 439 -26.65 47.01 -26.10
C SER A 439 -27.53 47.11 -24.84
N ALA A 440 -27.34 46.20 -23.89
CA ALA A 440 -28.05 46.21 -22.60
C ALA A 440 -27.74 47.49 -21.81
N LYS A 441 -26.47 47.90 -21.78
CA LYS A 441 -26.05 49.14 -21.12
C LYS A 441 -26.75 50.38 -21.68
N ASP A 442 -26.93 50.41 -23.01
CA ASP A 442 -27.55 51.54 -23.73
C ASP A 442 -29.08 51.45 -23.75
N SER A 443 -29.67 50.37 -23.23
CA SER A 443 -31.13 50.19 -23.21
C SER A 443 -31.83 51.08 -22.16
N GLU A 444 -33.12 51.40 -22.42
CA GLU A 444 -33.97 52.08 -21.46
C GLU A 444 -34.23 51.28 -20.19
N GLU A 445 -34.11 49.95 -20.27
CA GLU A 445 -34.35 49.00 -19.16
C GLU A 445 -33.42 49.27 -17.95
N TYR A 446 -32.15 49.60 -18.21
CA TYR A 446 -31.16 49.85 -17.18
C TYR A 446 -30.76 51.32 -17.06
N ALA A 447 -31.51 52.25 -17.74
CA ALA A 447 -31.22 53.68 -17.76
C ALA A 447 -31.17 54.29 -16.37
N ASP A 448 -32.09 53.89 -15.48
CA ASP A 448 -32.24 54.42 -14.14
C ASP A 448 -31.44 53.68 -13.08
N SER A 449 -30.57 52.70 -13.46
CA SER A 449 -29.76 51.89 -12.53
C SER A 449 -28.25 52.09 -12.74
N PRO A 450 -27.66 53.13 -12.10
CA PRO A 450 -26.20 53.37 -12.21
C PRO A 450 -25.34 52.18 -11.79
N THR A 451 -25.81 51.38 -10.81
CA THR A 451 -25.11 50.22 -10.29
C THR A 451 -25.03 49.10 -11.36
N ILE A 452 -26.10 48.81 -12.08
CA ILE A 452 -26.11 47.80 -13.14
C ILE A 452 -25.24 48.26 -14.31
N ARG A 453 -25.31 49.55 -14.67
CA ARG A 453 -24.46 50.11 -15.71
C ARG A 453 -22.96 50.00 -15.39
N SER A 454 -22.57 50.26 -14.13
CA SER A 454 -21.18 50.09 -13.70
C SER A 454 -20.72 48.65 -13.84
N ARG A 455 -21.58 47.67 -13.50
CA ARG A 455 -21.27 46.23 -13.66
C ARG A 455 -21.15 45.83 -15.12
N LEU A 456 -22.02 46.33 -15.98
CA LEU A 456 -21.94 46.12 -17.42
C LEU A 456 -20.60 46.67 -17.97
N ASP A 457 -20.21 47.89 -17.59
CA ASP A 457 -18.93 48.47 -17.99
C ASP A 457 -17.74 47.64 -17.55
N GLU A 458 -17.74 47.16 -16.32
CA GLU A 458 -16.70 46.28 -15.82
C GLU A 458 -16.57 45.02 -16.64
N MET A 459 -17.68 44.30 -16.90
CA MET A 459 -17.70 43.09 -17.71
C MET A 459 -17.27 43.33 -19.17
N ILE A 460 -17.73 44.41 -19.79
CA ILE A 460 -17.33 44.79 -21.15
C ILE A 460 -15.81 44.98 -21.22
N ILE A 461 -15.24 45.77 -20.32
CA ILE A 461 -13.80 46.03 -20.29
C ILE A 461 -13.00 44.75 -20.08
N LEU A 462 -13.45 43.88 -19.15
CA LEU A 462 -12.73 42.67 -18.81
C LEU A 462 -12.82 41.59 -19.88
N LEU A 463 -13.97 41.49 -20.57
CA LEU A 463 -14.18 40.52 -21.68
C LEU A 463 -13.60 41.01 -23.01
N ASP A 464 -13.39 42.33 -23.20
CA ASP A 464 -12.88 42.88 -24.45
C ASP A 464 -11.50 42.31 -24.83
N GLN A 465 -10.66 41.97 -23.84
CA GLN A 465 -9.36 41.33 -24.08
C GLN A 465 -9.46 39.94 -24.73
N TYR A 466 -10.61 39.28 -24.68
CA TYR A 466 -10.87 37.95 -25.26
C TYR A 466 -11.69 38.02 -26.57
N THR A 467 -12.14 39.20 -26.98
CA THR A 467 -12.80 39.41 -28.27
C THR A 467 -11.81 39.22 -29.44
N VAL A 468 -12.29 39.09 -30.66
CA VAL A 468 -11.44 38.85 -31.87
C VAL A 468 -10.29 39.88 -31.96
N ASN A 469 -10.52 41.13 -31.58
CA ASN A 469 -9.50 42.19 -31.60
C ASN A 469 -8.74 42.33 -30.27
N GLY A 470 -9.11 41.57 -29.27
CA GLY A 470 -8.45 41.58 -27.95
C GLY A 470 -7.12 40.83 -27.96
N ILE A 471 -6.28 41.09 -26.93
CA ILE A 471 -4.94 40.51 -26.79
C ILE A 471 -4.95 38.96 -26.70
N TYR A 472 -6.04 38.36 -26.27
CA TYR A 472 -6.25 36.92 -26.18
C TYR A 472 -7.24 36.35 -27.19
N GLY A 473 -7.62 37.18 -28.21
CA GLY A 473 -8.65 36.85 -29.20
C GLY A 473 -8.33 35.59 -30.01
N ASP A 474 -7.05 35.36 -30.32
CA ASP A 474 -6.62 34.20 -31.08
C ASP A 474 -6.90 32.86 -30.38
N TYR A 475 -7.05 32.86 -29.06
CA TYR A 475 -7.32 31.66 -28.27
C TYR A 475 -8.81 31.27 -28.25
N PHE A 476 -9.72 32.22 -28.30
CA PHE A 476 -11.14 31.95 -27.94
C PHE A 476 -12.17 32.17 -29.06
N ASN A 477 -11.75 32.52 -30.25
CA ASN A 477 -12.67 32.87 -31.35
C ASN A 477 -12.50 31.98 -32.59
N SER A 478 -12.05 30.74 -32.42
CA SER A 478 -11.82 29.82 -33.54
C SER A 478 -13.10 29.06 -33.94
N ASP A 479 -13.41 29.04 -35.24
CA ASP A 479 -14.48 28.18 -35.77
C ASP A 479 -14.09 26.67 -35.77
N LYS A 480 -12.81 26.36 -35.57
CA LYS A 480 -12.27 24.99 -35.49
C LYS A 480 -11.42 24.84 -34.24
N PRO A 481 -12.00 24.38 -33.14
CA PRO A 481 -11.23 24.09 -31.93
C PRO A 481 -10.08 23.11 -32.20
N THR A 482 -8.97 23.29 -31.51
CA THR A 482 -7.75 22.46 -31.71
C THR A 482 -7.93 21.03 -31.18
N LEU A 483 -8.83 20.85 -30.21
CA LEU A 483 -9.06 19.55 -29.57
C LEU A 483 -9.84 18.62 -30.48
N ARG A 484 -9.33 17.41 -30.70
CA ARG A 484 -9.94 16.35 -31.51
C ARG A 484 -10.54 15.27 -30.66
N ASP A 485 -11.67 14.72 -31.08
CA ASP A 485 -12.39 13.70 -30.30
C ASP A 485 -11.86 12.28 -30.49
N ASP A 486 -10.91 12.03 -31.40
CA ASP A 486 -10.42 10.70 -31.79
C ASP A 486 -9.15 10.27 -31.04
N ALA A 487 -8.46 11.18 -30.35
CA ALA A 487 -7.22 10.87 -29.66
C ALA A 487 -7.46 10.20 -28.31
N ARG A 488 -6.79 9.06 -28.08
CA ARG A 488 -6.83 8.36 -26.79
C ARG A 488 -5.91 8.98 -25.73
N MET A 489 -4.83 9.64 -26.16
CA MET A 489 -3.95 10.39 -25.30
C MET A 489 -3.80 11.81 -25.84
N VAL A 490 -4.00 12.79 -24.98
CA VAL A 490 -3.77 14.20 -25.29
C VAL A 490 -2.90 14.80 -24.19
N VAL A 491 -1.81 15.41 -24.58
CA VAL A 491 -0.93 16.16 -23.68
C VAL A 491 -0.97 17.63 -24.06
N LEU A 492 -1.24 18.45 -23.08
CA LEU A 492 -1.37 19.91 -23.19
C LEU A 492 -0.21 20.53 -22.40
N GLU A 493 0.79 21.03 -23.11
CA GLU A 493 1.92 21.72 -22.52
C GLU A 493 1.55 23.19 -22.28
N LEU A 494 1.46 23.59 -21.04
CA LEU A 494 0.96 24.90 -20.63
C LEU A 494 2.08 25.84 -20.11
N GLY A 495 3.33 25.41 -20.14
CA GLY A 495 4.49 26.18 -19.67
C GLY A 495 4.62 27.55 -20.35
N GLY A 496 4.30 27.65 -21.66
CA GLY A 496 4.28 28.92 -22.41
C GLY A 496 3.28 29.97 -21.85
N LEU A 497 2.24 29.51 -21.11
CA LEU A 497 1.22 30.38 -20.52
C LEU A 497 1.51 30.79 -19.07
N GLU A 498 2.58 30.27 -18.44
CA GLU A 498 2.91 30.52 -17.03
C GLU A 498 3.09 32.03 -16.72
N SER A 499 3.61 32.79 -17.69
CA SER A 499 3.79 34.24 -17.55
C SER A 499 2.50 35.06 -17.67
N ARG A 500 1.36 34.42 -18.04
CA ARG A 500 0.06 35.04 -18.28
C ARG A 500 -1.04 34.36 -17.44
N PRO A 501 -1.08 34.56 -16.11
CA PRO A 501 -1.92 33.80 -15.20
C PRO A 501 -3.43 33.85 -15.55
N SER A 502 -3.94 35.01 -15.94
CA SER A 502 -5.36 35.17 -16.31
C SER A 502 -5.72 34.35 -17.55
N LEU A 503 -4.85 34.33 -18.56
CA LEU A 503 -5.00 33.52 -19.75
C LEU A 503 -4.91 32.01 -19.43
N LEU A 504 -3.94 31.62 -18.60
CA LEU A 504 -3.77 30.24 -18.16
C LEU A 504 -5.04 29.71 -17.47
N ILE A 505 -5.62 30.50 -16.56
CA ILE A 505 -6.86 30.13 -15.85
C ILE A 505 -8.03 29.99 -16.85
N ALA A 506 -8.19 30.92 -17.79
CA ALA A 506 -9.26 30.86 -18.81
C ALA A 506 -9.09 29.65 -19.73
N VAL A 507 -7.87 29.33 -20.15
CA VAL A 507 -7.53 28.15 -20.97
C VAL A 507 -7.81 26.87 -20.18
N MET A 508 -7.33 26.77 -18.95
CA MET A 508 -7.56 25.61 -18.09
C MET A 508 -9.05 25.34 -17.87
N PHE A 509 -9.83 26.38 -17.62
CA PHE A 509 -11.28 26.24 -17.44
C PHE A 509 -11.97 25.75 -18.71
N SER A 510 -11.58 26.28 -19.88
CA SER A 510 -12.08 25.84 -21.19
C SER A 510 -11.78 24.37 -21.47
N LEU A 511 -10.57 23.92 -21.09
CA LEU A 511 -10.15 22.53 -21.22
C LEU A 511 -10.96 21.60 -20.32
N ILE A 512 -11.17 22.00 -19.06
CA ILE A 512 -11.97 21.23 -18.10
C ILE A 512 -13.40 21.06 -18.63
N ILE A 513 -14.05 22.14 -19.08
CA ILE A 513 -15.40 22.07 -19.66
C ILE A 513 -15.43 21.12 -20.87
N TYR A 514 -14.44 21.20 -21.75
CA TYR A 514 -14.37 20.33 -22.92
C TYR A 514 -14.25 18.84 -22.51
N ILE A 515 -13.38 18.52 -21.58
CA ILE A 515 -13.16 17.16 -21.08
C ILE A 515 -14.42 16.63 -20.39
N GLU A 516 -15.06 17.43 -19.53
CA GLU A 516 -16.31 17.05 -18.87
C GLU A 516 -17.41 16.75 -19.87
N ASN A 517 -17.62 17.61 -20.86
CA ASN A 517 -18.62 17.38 -21.91
C ASN A 517 -18.37 16.07 -22.64
N ARG A 518 -17.11 15.76 -22.96
CA ARG A 518 -16.73 14.48 -23.58
C ARG A 518 -16.97 13.28 -22.68
N MET A 519 -16.66 13.38 -21.38
CA MET A 519 -16.92 12.33 -20.41
C MET A 519 -18.41 12.04 -20.27
N TYR A 520 -19.26 13.06 -20.27
CA TYR A 520 -20.72 12.89 -20.19
C TYR A 520 -21.33 12.28 -21.45
N GLN A 521 -20.78 12.56 -22.61
CA GLN A 521 -21.24 12.01 -23.92
C GLN A 521 -20.74 10.57 -24.13
N SER A 522 -19.73 10.12 -23.41
CA SER A 522 -19.18 8.76 -23.52
C SER A 522 -20.11 7.72 -22.86
N PRO A 523 -20.23 6.50 -23.41
CA PRO A 523 -20.97 5.42 -22.77
C PRO A 523 -20.47 5.17 -21.34
N ARG A 524 -21.37 4.85 -20.41
CA ARG A 524 -21.01 4.57 -19.00
C ARG A 524 -19.96 3.46 -18.82
N SER A 525 -19.91 2.54 -19.77
CA SER A 525 -18.89 1.45 -19.81
C SER A 525 -17.47 1.94 -20.10
N LEU A 526 -17.28 3.20 -20.51
CA LEU A 526 -15.98 3.82 -20.80
C LEU A 526 -15.65 4.97 -19.84
N LYS A 527 -16.46 5.14 -18.78
CA LYS A 527 -16.26 6.18 -17.77
C LYS A 527 -15.36 5.68 -16.67
#